data_c6dda5b676aaad7d875cf95a0881de59
#
_entry.id   c6dda5b676aaad7d875cf95a0881de59
#
_cell.length_a   1.000
_cell.length_b   1.000
_cell.length_c   1.000
_cell.angle_alpha   90.00
_cell.angle_beta   90.00
_cell.angle_gamma   90.00
#
_symmetry.space_group_name_H-M   'P 1'
#
loop_
_entity.id
_entity.type
_entity.pdbx_description
1 polymer ?
#
loop_
_entity_poly.entity_id
_entity_poly.type
_entity_poly.pdbx_seq_one_letter_code
_entity_poly.pdbx_strand_id
1 'polypeptide(L)'
;MGEPDVIVIGSGGGGAVIAKELGERGLRVLVLEAGPWYGNTGWPKPNEHPGERESSNAEDLNVALLKAQYTKLEGDMNELITGKFRWGPADRGRAPWFREMAQNGFVWQAAGVGGTTQLYLANSPRAYPASVDGVWPISYRELIPYYEKVEATLPVEFSPTTAKEELFYYGARKAGWGLISTLDVTEPGYRPQPNAILPPNPNLMNRNVSLEQLSRMTGCTLAGHCINGCPHGPETDKIAKRSTNVSYLPLALRTGCVTVRPNTFVVRILTETHPAEGLRAIGVRVRNTWTGETDEFRASAVVMAAGAIESPRLWLNSDLPRNLWVGRGLTNHYMDFVTGMFEERDLISILGQAEIHPFVGHTSGARFDYPGLGTLMVTGVSPGLFSTMGFGFTQAGYNFTRNYAGSPWDSSGRVTGAELQHWMEQYPKTLSITILTDDEVLHRNGVTVDPTKRDEHGPVPVIHYMPGPQAARKREALVRIAVDILRKAGAKKVHRTDWPASLMIHLESTMRMGFVADHTGEAYQTKRLYIADNSVHYNSLGSPNPTLTTQAIATRTAEKMIEAYF
;
A
#
# COMPACT_ATOMS: atom_id res chain seq x y z
N MET A 1 -16.57 22.04 20.48
CA MET A 1 -17.12 21.80 19.13
C MET A 1 -18.36 20.93 19.27
N GLY A 2 -19.38 21.11 18.40
CA GLY A 2 -20.53 20.20 18.40
C GLY A 2 -20.11 18.78 18.02
N GLU A 3 -20.95 17.78 18.32
CA GLU A 3 -20.71 16.39 17.93
C GLU A 3 -20.49 16.28 16.41
N PRO A 4 -19.52 15.49 15.92
CA PRO A 4 -19.34 15.26 14.50
C PRO A 4 -20.53 14.51 13.90
N ASP A 5 -20.80 14.72 12.62
CA ASP A 5 -21.81 13.97 11.90
C ASP A 5 -21.30 12.56 11.59
N VAL A 6 -19.99 12.44 11.29
CA VAL A 6 -19.34 11.17 10.96
C VAL A 6 -17.99 11.04 11.67
N ILE A 7 -17.72 9.85 12.23
CA ILE A 7 -16.40 9.46 12.70
C ILE A 7 -15.78 8.51 11.67
N VAL A 8 -14.56 8.80 11.25
CA VAL A 8 -13.74 7.96 10.35
C VAL A 8 -12.57 7.38 11.15
N ILE A 9 -12.45 6.07 11.16
CA ILE A 9 -11.41 5.34 11.91
C ILE A 9 -10.27 4.96 10.98
N GLY A 10 -9.15 5.67 11.10
CA GLY A 10 -7.99 5.57 10.23
C GLY A 10 -7.97 6.64 9.14
N SER A 11 -6.76 7.13 8.83
CA SER A 11 -6.49 8.20 7.87
C SER A 11 -5.75 7.71 6.62
N GLY A 12 -5.74 6.41 6.39
CA GLY A 12 -5.09 5.76 5.26
C GLY A 12 -5.82 5.98 3.92
N GLY A 13 -5.56 5.07 2.96
CA GLY A 13 -6.07 5.16 1.60
C GLY A 13 -7.58 5.35 1.49
N GLY A 14 -8.37 4.67 2.32
CA GLY A 14 -9.83 4.80 2.31
C GLY A 14 -10.35 5.93 3.19
N GLY A 15 -9.88 6.01 4.45
CA GLY A 15 -10.43 6.98 5.41
C GLY A 15 -10.19 8.44 5.04
N ALA A 16 -9.03 8.78 4.47
CA ALA A 16 -8.74 10.13 4.00
C ALA A 16 -9.66 10.53 2.82
N VAL A 17 -10.00 9.58 1.96
CA VAL A 17 -10.97 9.78 0.86
C VAL A 17 -12.35 10.06 1.41
N ILE A 18 -12.85 9.22 2.33
CA ILE A 18 -14.13 9.44 3.01
C ILE A 18 -14.18 10.84 3.64
N ALA A 19 -13.13 11.21 4.38
CA ALA A 19 -13.06 12.51 5.05
C ALA A 19 -13.18 13.68 4.05
N LYS A 20 -12.47 13.60 2.92
CA LYS A 20 -12.53 14.62 1.87
C LYS A 20 -13.92 14.68 1.22
N GLU A 21 -14.46 13.54 0.82
CA GLU A 21 -15.75 13.49 0.13
C GLU A 21 -16.91 14.00 1.01
N LEU A 22 -16.93 13.63 2.29
CA LEU A 22 -17.96 14.09 3.23
C LEU A 22 -17.75 15.57 3.62
N GLY A 23 -16.51 15.98 3.85
CA GLY A 23 -16.18 17.37 4.17
C GLY A 23 -16.57 18.35 3.05
N GLU A 24 -16.37 17.98 1.79
CA GLU A 24 -16.80 18.76 0.63
C GLU A 24 -18.34 18.91 0.52
N ARG A 25 -19.09 18.03 1.18
CA ARG A 25 -20.55 18.12 1.31
C ARG A 25 -21.00 18.89 2.56
N GLY A 26 -20.05 19.45 3.31
CA GLY A 26 -20.32 20.25 4.51
C GLY A 26 -20.58 19.43 5.78
N LEU A 27 -20.36 18.11 5.75
CA LEU A 27 -20.51 17.27 6.94
C LEU A 27 -19.31 17.44 7.88
N ARG A 28 -19.59 17.50 9.19
CA ARG A 28 -18.55 17.57 10.21
C ARG A 28 -17.97 16.18 10.42
N VAL A 29 -16.70 16.01 10.06
CA VAL A 29 -16.00 14.73 10.09
C VAL A 29 -14.86 14.75 11.10
N LEU A 30 -14.86 13.79 12.01
CA LEU A 30 -13.75 13.52 12.92
C LEU A 30 -12.98 12.28 12.45
N VAL A 31 -11.74 12.48 12.01
CA VAL A 31 -10.83 11.40 11.63
C VAL A 31 -9.95 11.04 12.83
N LEU A 32 -10.00 9.78 13.25
CA LEU A 32 -9.22 9.23 14.36
C LEU A 32 -8.10 8.35 13.83
N GLU A 33 -6.86 8.72 14.12
CA GLU A 33 -5.67 7.99 13.64
C GLU A 33 -4.84 7.49 14.82
N ALA A 34 -4.51 6.20 14.81
CA ALA A 34 -3.76 5.57 15.89
C ALA A 34 -2.32 6.07 16.01
N GLY A 35 -1.71 6.41 14.87
CA GLY A 35 -0.32 6.85 14.82
C GLY A 35 -0.14 8.36 14.85
N PRO A 36 1.11 8.83 14.83
CA PRO A 36 1.48 10.24 14.85
C PRO A 36 1.20 10.93 13.51
N TRP A 37 1.17 12.25 13.52
CA TRP A 37 1.12 13.06 12.32
C TRP A 37 2.54 13.54 11.94
N TYR A 38 3.20 12.78 11.12
CA TYR A 38 4.52 13.16 10.61
C TYR A 38 4.45 14.44 9.77
N GLY A 39 5.36 15.37 10.01
CA GLY A 39 5.41 16.65 9.30
C GLY A 39 4.44 17.71 9.80
N ASN A 40 3.58 17.44 10.77
CA ASN A 40 2.74 18.47 11.38
C ASN A 40 3.57 19.35 12.31
N THR A 41 3.42 20.69 12.22
CA THR A 41 4.16 21.65 13.06
C THR A 41 3.81 21.53 14.54
N GLY A 42 2.60 21.09 14.85
CA GLY A 42 2.16 20.75 16.21
C GLY A 42 2.75 19.45 16.75
N TRP A 43 3.53 18.75 15.94
CA TRP A 43 4.17 17.49 16.24
C TRP A 43 5.68 17.63 16.12
N PRO A 44 6.37 18.16 17.12
CA PRO A 44 7.70 18.75 16.94
C PRO A 44 8.75 17.72 16.55
N LYS A 45 9.07 16.79 17.42
CA LYS A 45 10.13 15.81 17.17
C LYS A 45 9.69 14.41 17.56
N PRO A 46 10.26 13.37 16.93
CA PRO A 46 9.88 11.99 17.20
C PRO A 46 9.93 11.57 18.68
N ASN A 47 10.80 12.15 19.49
CA ASN A 47 10.98 11.78 20.90
C ASN A 47 10.35 12.78 21.89
N GLU A 48 9.75 13.85 21.40
CA GLU A 48 9.08 14.82 22.26
C GLU A 48 7.61 14.45 22.44
N HIS A 49 7.12 14.49 23.66
CA HIS A 49 5.70 14.29 23.92
C HIS A 49 4.95 15.46 23.28
N PRO A 50 4.16 15.25 22.23
CA PRO A 50 3.35 16.32 21.70
C PRO A 50 2.18 16.54 22.66
N GLY A 51 1.85 17.75 22.93
CA GLY A 51 0.52 18.07 23.39
C GLY A 51 -0.48 17.44 22.44
N GLU A 52 -1.63 17.04 22.92
CA GLU A 52 -2.73 16.66 22.04
C GLU A 52 -3.09 17.88 21.21
N ARG A 53 -2.79 17.81 19.94
CA ARG A 53 -3.16 18.85 19.01
C ARG A 53 -4.00 18.27 17.91
N GLU A 54 -5.22 18.72 17.86
CA GLU A 54 -6.09 18.58 16.71
C GLU A 54 -5.70 19.65 15.71
N SER A 55 -5.40 19.26 14.48
CA SER A 55 -5.19 20.22 13.41
C SER A 55 -6.35 20.16 12.44
N SER A 56 -7.01 21.28 12.28
CA SER A 56 -8.05 21.49 11.27
C SER A 56 -7.54 22.28 10.07
N ASN A 57 -6.26 22.64 10.04
CA ASN A 57 -5.65 23.48 9.02
C ASN A 57 -4.67 22.70 8.15
N ALA A 58 -4.85 22.74 6.83
CA ALA A 58 -3.92 22.14 5.87
C ALA A 58 -2.52 22.78 5.87
N GLU A 59 -2.42 24.03 6.32
CA GLU A 59 -1.15 24.77 6.43
C GLU A 59 -0.26 24.26 7.58
N ASP A 60 -0.80 23.49 8.51
CA ASP A 60 -0.04 22.90 9.61
C ASP A 60 0.98 21.85 9.13
N LEU A 61 0.90 21.40 7.88
CA LEU A 61 1.84 20.46 7.32
C LEU A 61 3.18 21.12 6.97
N ASN A 62 4.22 20.82 7.73
CA ASN A 62 5.57 21.24 7.44
C ASN A 62 6.31 20.17 6.62
N VAL A 63 6.53 20.46 5.34
CA VAL A 63 7.13 19.51 4.40
C VAL A 63 8.59 19.22 4.71
N ALA A 64 9.36 20.19 5.20
CA ALA A 64 10.75 19.96 5.60
C ALA A 64 10.84 19.01 6.82
N LEU A 65 9.96 19.21 7.80
CA LEU A 65 9.84 18.31 8.96
C LEU A 65 9.37 16.91 8.52
N LEU A 66 8.39 16.83 7.62
CA LEU A 66 7.90 15.57 7.06
C LEU A 66 9.02 14.80 6.35
N LYS A 67 9.83 15.48 5.55
CA LYS A 67 10.96 14.86 4.86
C LYS A 67 12.04 14.37 5.84
N ALA A 68 12.37 15.15 6.85
CA ALA A 68 13.31 14.73 7.87
C ALA A 68 12.83 13.48 8.62
N GLN A 69 11.54 13.39 8.89
CA GLN A 69 10.93 12.22 9.50
C GLN A 69 10.87 11.03 8.54
N TYR A 70 10.64 11.24 7.25
CA TYR A 70 10.71 10.16 6.25
C TYR A 70 12.12 9.59 6.06
N THR A 71 13.16 10.41 6.19
CA THR A 71 14.53 9.91 6.19
C THR A 71 14.78 8.98 7.37
N LYS A 72 14.20 9.29 8.53
CA LYS A 72 14.23 8.39 9.69
C LYS A 72 13.41 7.11 9.45
N LEU A 73 12.25 7.21 8.79
CA LEU A 73 11.45 6.06 8.37
C LEU A 73 12.25 5.10 7.49
N GLU A 74 13.10 5.61 6.60
CA GLU A 74 13.99 4.78 5.79
C GLU A 74 14.99 4.01 6.66
N GLY A 75 15.60 4.67 7.64
CA GLY A 75 16.48 4.02 8.60
C GLY A 75 15.75 2.94 9.40
N ASP A 76 14.55 3.21 9.85
CA ASP A 76 13.72 2.25 10.59
C ASP A 76 13.19 1.13 9.69
N MET A 77 12.95 1.36 8.40
CA MET A 77 12.62 0.32 7.43
C MET A 77 13.78 -0.66 7.21
N ASN A 78 15.02 -0.27 7.40
CA ASN A 78 16.14 -1.20 7.43
C ASN A 78 16.05 -2.16 8.64
N GLU A 79 15.39 -1.78 9.73
CA GLU A 79 15.07 -2.68 10.83
C GLU A 79 13.98 -3.71 10.47
N LEU A 80 13.08 -3.40 9.53
CA LEU A 80 12.10 -4.34 8.97
C LEU A 80 12.77 -5.62 8.48
N ILE A 81 13.87 -5.42 7.82
CA ILE A 81 14.68 -6.42 7.17
C ILE A 81 15.40 -7.29 8.21
N THR A 82 15.67 -6.77 9.38
CA THR A 82 16.33 -7.47 10.49
C THR A 82 15.37 -8.16 11.46
N GLY A 83 14.07 -8.11 11.20
CA GLY A 83 13.05 -8.80 12.01
C GLY A 83 12.66 -8.10 13.32
N LYS A 84 13.02 -6.83 13.47
CA LYS A 84 12.66 -6.04 14.66
C LYS A 84 11.35 -5.29 14.50
N PHE A 85 10.31 -6.00 14.12
CA PHE A 85 8.98 -5.43 14.02
C PHE A 85 8.40 -5.19 15.40
N ARG A 86 7.85 -4.01 15.61
CA ARG A 86 7.15 -3.70 16.84
C ARG A 86 5.74 -3.23 16.53
N TRP A 87 4.84 -3.77 17.28
CA TRP A 87 3.49 -3.24 17.44
C TRP A 87 3.40 -2.60 18.82
N GLY A 88 2.76 -1.50 18.89
CA GLY A 88 2.54 -0.86 20.17
C GLY A 88 2.32 0.62 20.03
N PRO A 89 2.18 1.37 21.14
CA PRO A 89 2.24 2.80 21.08
C PRO A 89 3.53 3.12 20.35
N ALA A 90 3.43 4.00 19.38
CA ALA A 90 4.59 4.36 18.60
C ALA A 90 5.69 4.78 19.58
N ASP A 91 6.72 3.95 19.70
CA ASP A 91 7.99 4.50 20.10
C ASP A 91 8.28 5.57 19.07
N ARG A 92 8.21 6.82 19.47
CA ARG A 92 8.32 7.96 18.57
C ARG A 92 9.73 8.17 18.05
N GLY A 93 10.69 7.47 18.61
CA GLY A 93 11.98 7.26 18.00
C GLY A 93 11.89 6.38 16.76
N ARG A 94 10.77 5.70 16.53
CA ARG A 94 10.54 4.78 15.43
C ARG A 94 9.31 5.21 14.68
N ALA A 95 9.44 5.30 13.42
CA ALA A 95 8.30 5.49 12.55
C ALA A 95 7.53 4.19 12.43
N PRO A 96 6.76 3.94 11.42
CA PRO A 96 5.56 3.14 11.51
C PRO A 96 5.76 1.79 12.20
N TRP A 97 4.72 1.30 12.81
CA TRP A 97 4.71 -0.04 13.36
C TRP A 97 4.46 -1.07 12.29
N PHE A 98 5.04 -2.22 12.53
CA PHE A 98 4.74 -3.41 11.77
C PHE A 98 4.25 -4.49 12.71
N ARG A 99 3.30 -5.27 12.23
CA ARG A 99 2.75 -6.35 13.01
C ARG A 99 3.45 -7.66 12.67
N GLU A 100 3.96 -8.31 13.69
CA GLU A 100 4.50 -9.66 13.57
C GLU A 100 3.37 -10.67 13.42
N MET A 101 3.56 -11.64 12.55
CA MET A 101 2.65 -12.79 12.41
C MET A 101 3.03 -13.90 13.39
N ALA A 102 2.03 -14.61 13.93
CA ALA A 102 2.24 -15.77 14.80
C ALA A 102 3.03 -16.92 14.13
N GLN A 103 3.20 -16.89 12.81
CA GLN A 103 3.88 -17.90 11.99
C GLN A 103 5.30 -17.48 11.55
N ASN A 104 5.96 -16.62 12.30
CA ASN A 104 7.29 -16.08 11.97
C ASN A 104 7.34 -15.30 10.63
N GLY A 105 6.26 -14.64 10.30
CA GLY A 105 6.18 -13.73 9.17
C GLY A 105 5.90 -12.31 9.62
N PHE A 106 5.72 -11.41 8.65
CA PHE A 106 5.39 -10.04 8.93
C PHE A 106 4.42 -9.44 7.93
N VAL A 107 3.68 -8.46 8.40
CA VAL A 107 2.71 -7.70 7.64
C VAL A 107 3.21 -6.26 7.54
N TRP A 108 3.28 -5.72 6.34
CA TRP A 108 3.56 -4.30 6.14
C TRP A 108 2.32 -3.47 6.44
N GLN A 109 2.27 -2.98 7.65
CA GLN A 109 1.19 -2.15 8.15
C GLN A 109 1.79 -0.97 8.92
N ALA A 110 1.43 0.25 8.53
CA ALA A 110 1.93 1.46 9.14
C ALA A 110 0.81 2.21 9.85
N ALA A 111 1.11 2.75 11.03
CA ALA A 111 0.26 3.71 11.73
C ALA A 111 0.86 5.12 11.64
N GLY A 112 0.04 6.08 11.32
CA GLY A 112 0.40 7.48 11.11
C GLY A 112 -0.60 8.16 10.22
N VAL A 113 -0.72 9.47 10.31
CA VAL A 113 -1.63 10.24 9.47
C VAL A 113 -1.22 10.07 8.00
N GLY A 114 -2.09 9.41 7.23
CA GLY A 114 -1.80 8.96 5.86
C GLY A 114 -1.72 7.43 5.72
N GLY A 115 -1.62 6.69 6.83
CA GLY A 115 -1.54 5.23 6.85
C GLY A 115 -0.40 4.69 5.99
N THR A 116 -0.56 3.50 5.44
CA THR A 116 0.44 2.84 4.56
C THR A 116 0.72 3.58 3.25
N THR A 117 -0.11 4.57 2.85
CA THR A 117 0.19 5.39 1.67
C THR A 117 1.47 6.22 1.83
N GLN A 118 1.95 6.42 3.06
CA GLN A 118 3.25 7.04 3.31
C GLN A 118 4.42 6.20 2.76
N LEU A 119 4.27 4.89 2.73
CA LEU A 119 5.31 3.92 2.34
C LEU A 119 5.04 3.21 1.02
N TYR A 120 3.89 3.42 0.38
CA TYR A 120 3.57 2.76 -0.88
C TYR A 120 4.40 3.31 -2.04
N LEU A 121 4.46 2.58 -3.16
CA LEU A 121 5.17 3.00 -4.36
C LEU A 121 4.37 3.97 -5.24
N ALA A 122 3.20 4.37 -4.80
CA ALA A 122 2.21 5.16 -5.54
C ALA A 122 1.63 4.47 -6.79
N ASN A 123 1.85 3.18 -6.94
CA ASN A 123 1.26 2.40 -8.03
C ASN A 123 -0.27 2.46 -7.96
N SER A 124 -0.88 2.91 -9.06
CA SER A 124 -2.30 3.23 -9.14
C SER A 124 -2.98 2.58 -10.36
N PRO A 125 -2.82 1.27 -10.58
CA PRO A 125 -3.56 0.56 -11.61
C PRO A 125 -5.00 0.32 -11.16
N ARG A 126 -5.94 0.30 -12.11
CA ARG A 126 -7.31 -0.18 -11.89
C ARG A 126 -7.33 -1.70 -11.68
N ALA A 127 -8.33 -2.22 -10.97
CA ALA A 127 -8.60 -3.65 -10.92
C ALA A 127 -8.81 -4.21 -12.35
N TYR A 128 -8.59 -5.50 -12.55
CA TYR A 128 -8.95 -6.09 -13.83
C TYR A 128 -10.49 -6.22 -13.94
N PRO A 129 -11.10 -5.79 -15.05
CA PRO A 129 -12.54 -5.92 -15.24
C PRO A 129 -13.07 -7.33 -14.94
N ALA A 130 -12.38 -8.36 -15.42
CA ALA A 130 -12.75 -9.76 -15.20
C ALA A 130 -12.69 -10.20 -13.73
N SER A 131 -12.01 -9.48 -12.85
CA SER A 131 -11.95 -9.76 -11.41
C SER A 131 -13.10 -9.13 -10.64
N VAL A 132 -13.84 -8.22 -11.26
CA VAL A 132 -14.99 -7.51 -10.68
C VAL A 132 -16.30 -8.00 -11.29
N ASP A 133 -16.40 -7.99 -12.62
CA ASP A 133 -17.66 -8.31 -13.30
C ASP A 133 -18.10 -9.77 -13.07
N GLY A 134 -19.35 -9.94 -12.66
CA GLY A 134 -19.93 -11.25 -12.34
C GLY A 134 -19.42 -11.88 -11.05
N VAL A 135 -18.54 -11.20 -10.32
CA VAL A 135 -17.95 -11.68 -9.06
C VAL A 135 -18.35 -10.78 -7.89
N TRP A 136 -18.19 -9.45 -8.03
CA TRP A 136 -18.55 -8.49 -7.00
C TRP A 136 -20.04 -8.16 -7.03
N PRO A 137 -20.63 -7.68 -5.92
CA PRO A 137 -22.00 -7.15 -5.90
C PRO A 137 -22.21 -5.87 -6.71
N ILE A 138 -21.14 -5.29 -7.24
CA ILE A 138 -21.10 -4.10 -8.10
C ILE A 138 -20.37 -4.43 -9.39
N SER A 139 -20.66 -3.71 -10.48
CA SER A 139 -20.00 -3.93 -11.76
C SER A 139 -18.73 -3.08 -11.89
N TYR A 140 -17.80 -3.52 -12.74
CA TYR A 140 -16.63 -2.73 -13.08
C TYR A 140 -17.01 -1.38 -13.72
N ARG A 141 -18.03 -1.37 -14.57
CA ARG A 141 -18.56 -0.16 -15.20
C ARG A 141 -19.01 0.88 -14.17
N GLU A 142 -19.58 0.45 -13.06
CA GLU A 142 -19.99 1.33 -11.96
C GLU A 142 -18.79 1.96 -11.25
N LEU A 143 -17.62 1.31 -11.23
CA LEU A 143 -16.40 1.83 -10.61
C LEU A 143 -15.66 2.86 -11.48
N ILE A 144 -15.86 2.85 -12.80
CA ILE A 144 -15.12 3.72 -13.73
C ILE A 144 -15.16 5.21 -13.31
N PRO A 145 -16.33 5.84 -13.08
CA PRO A 145 -16.36 7.25 -12.71
C PRO A 145 -15.66 7.55 -11.38
N TYR A 146 -15.63 6.60 -10.46
CA TYR A 146 -14.90 6.74 -9.20
C TYR A 146 -13.39 6.59 -9.39
N TYR A 147 -12.94 5.68 -10.26
CA TYR A 147 -11.54 5.63 -10.70
C TYR A 147 -11.09 6.94 -11.30
N GLU A 148 -11.84 7.48 -12.27
CA GLU A 148 -11.54 8.75 -12.93
C GLU A 148 -11.44 9.91 -11.94
N LYS A 149 -12.34 9.95 -10.95
CA LYS A 149 -12.30 10.98 -9.90
C LYS A 149 -11.05 10.88 -9.03
N VAL A 150 -10.65 9.66 -8.64
CA VAL A 150 -9.44 9.42 -7.86
C VAL A 150 -8.18 9.74 -8.68
N GLU A 151 -8.14 9.28 -9.94
CA GLU A 151 -7.04 9.54 -10.87
C GLU A 151 -6.84 11.03 -11.11
N ALA A 152 -7.90 11.80 -11.24
CA ALA A 152 -7.85 13.25 -11.34
C ALA A 152 -7.40 13.94 -10.05
N THR A 153 -7.83 13.44 -8.88
CA THR A 153 -7.46 13.99 -7.57
C THR A 153 -5.97 13.77 -7.24
N LEU A 154 -5.43 12.62 -7.63
CA LEU A 154 -4.04 12.24 -7.38
C LEU A 154 -3.07 12.56 -8.53
N PRO A 155 -3.48 13.25 -9.58
CA PRO A 155 -2.99 13.29 -10.97
C PRO A 155 -2.21 12.01 -11.33
N VAL A 156 -2.95 10.89 -11.46
CA VAL A 156 -2.36 9.61 -11.85
C VAL A 156 -1.94 9.66 -13.31
N GLU A 157 -0.67 9.42 -13.57
CA GLU A 157 -0.10 9.39 -14.92
C GLU A 157 0.78 8.17 -15.12
N PHE A 158 1.06 7.86 -16.37
CA PHE A 158 2.04 6.83 -16.69
C PHE A 158 3.46 7.29 -16.32
N SER A 159 4.21 6.39 -15.71
CA SER A 159 5.58 6.65 -15.30
C SER A 159 6.47 7.02 -16.49
N PRO A 160 7.41 7.96 -16.32
CA PRO A 160 8.42 8.23 -17.33
C PRO A 160 9.29 6.99 -17.53
N THR A 161 9.70 6.79 -18.78
CA THR A 161 10.61 5.69 -19.16
C THR A 161 12.05 6.08 -18.85
N THR A 162 12.74 5.25 -18.05
CA THR A 162 14.19 5.32 -17.83
C THR A 162 14.85 4.05 -18.38
N ALA A 163 16.15 3.90 -18.21
CA ALA A 163 16.87 2.75 -18.78
C ALA A 163 16.31 1.38 -18.35
N LYS A 164 15.87 1.26 -17.09
CA LYS A 164 15.29 -0.01 -16.62
C LYS A 164 13.96 -0.35 -17.26
N GLU A 165 13.09 0.65 -17.48
CA GLU A 165 11.83 0.46 -18.18
C GLU A 165 12.05 0.13 -19.64
N GLU A 166 12.96 0.86 -20.32
CA GLU A 166 13.30 0.61 -21.71
C GLU A 166 13.81 -0.82 -21.94
N LEU A 167 14.71 -1.28 -21.06
CA LEU A 167 15.23 -2.65 -21.13
C LEU A 167 14.13 -3.71 -20.91
N PHE A 168 13.22 -3.44 -19.98
CA PHE A 168 12.07 -4.31 -19.74
C PHE A 168 11.15 -4.37 -20.96
N TYR A 169 10.82 -3.23 -21.57
CA TYR A 169 10.00 -3.17 -22.78
C TYR A 169 10.66 -3.88 -23.95
N TYR A 170 11.97 -3.71 -24.10
CA TYR A 170 12.74 -4.45 -25.12
C TYR A 170 12.62 -5.96 -24.92
N GLY A 171 12.82 -6.45 -23.69
CA GLY A 171 12.68 -7.87 -23.37
C GLY A 171 11.27 -8.39 -23.58
N ALA A 172 10.25 -7.65 -23.15
CA ALA A 172 8.85 -8.03 -23.31
C ALA A 172 8.44 -8.12 -24.79
N ARG A 173 8.83 -7.15 -25.62
CA ARG A 173 8.63 -7.21 -27.08
C ARG A 173 9.33 -8.41 -27.72
N LYS A 174 10.57 -8.69 -27.33
CA LYS A 174 11.32 -9.87 -27.82
C LYS A 174 10.72 -11.20 -27.37
N ALA A 175 10.02 -11.20 -26.23
CA ALA A 175 9.25 -12.35 -25.76
C ALA A 175 7.88 -12.49 -26.46
N GLY A 176 7.53 -11.58 -27.37
CA GLY A 176 6.29 -11.62 -28.16
C GLY A 176 5.09 -10.95 -27.52
N TRP A 177 5.27 -10.18 -26.42
CA TRP A 177 4.18 -9.50 -25.75
C TRP A 177 3.84 -8.15 -26.38
N GLY A 178 2.54 -7.82 -26.41
CA GLY A 178 2.01 -6.56 -26.91
C GLY A 178 2.06 -5.43 -25.86
N LEU A 179 2.06 -4.18 -26.34
CA LEU A 179 1.89 -2.99 -25.51
C LEU A 179 0.41 -2.76 -25.21
N ILE A 180 0.08 -2.62 -23.92
CA ILE A 180 -1.26 -2.21 -23.46
C ILE A 180 -1.29 -0.68 -23.39
N SER A 181 -2.21 -0.06 -24.14
CA SER A 181 -2.38 1.40 -24.20
C SER A 181 -3.54 1.93 -23.36
N THR A 182 -4.29 1.05 -22.68
CA THR A 182 -5.49 1.40 -21.91
C THR A 182 -5.26 1.26 -20.41
N LEU A 183 -6.06 1.97 -19.59
CA LEU A 183 -6.07 1.78 -18.14
C LEU A 183 -6.83 0.52 -17.74
N ASP A 184 -7.86 0.14 -18.51
CA ASP A 184 -8.68 -1.06 -18.30
C ASP A 184 -8.02 -2.25 -19.00
N VAL A 185 -7.46 -3.15 -18.22
CA VAL A 185 -6.68 -4.27 -18.75
C VAL A 185 -7.55 -5.50 -18.89
N THR A 186 -7.70 -5.96 -20.12
CA THR A 186 -8.51 -7.14 -20.48
C THR A 186 -7.67 -8.27 -21.10
N GLU A 187 -6.47 -7.97 -21.58
CA GLU A 187 -5.56 -8.91 -22.25
C GLU A 187 -4.15 -8.83 -21.66
N PRO A 188 -3.34 -9.91 -21.80
CA PRO A 188 -1.95 -9.90 -21.35
C PRO A 188 -1.08 -8.95 -22.16
N GLY A 189 -0.18 -8.22 -21.48
CA GLY A 189 0.78 -7.35 -22.14
C GLY A 189 1.55 -6.47 -21.18
N TYR A 190 2.48 -5.69 -21.71
CA TYR A 190 3.29 -4.76 -20.92
C TYR A 190 2.87 -3.31 -21.15
N ARG A 191 3.14 -2.45 -20.16
CA ARG A 191 2.86 -1.01 -20.24
C ARG A 191 3.68 -0.22 -19.22
N PRO A 192 3.74 1.13 -19.35
CA PRO A 192 4.18 1.98 -18.26
C PRO A 192 3.28 1.78 -17.03
N GLN A 193 3.86 1.94 -15.85
CA GLN A 193 3.12 1.88 -14.60
C GLN A 193 2.28 3.16 -14.42
N PRO A 194 0.96 3.09 -14.21
CA PRO A 194 0.19 4.24 -13.77
C PRO A 194 0.52 4.53 -12.29
N ASN A 195 0.98 5.75 -11.99
CA ASN A 195 1.44 6.15 -10.68
C ASN A 195 0.81 7.46 -10.22
N ALA A 196 0.43 7.54 -8.95
CA ALA A 196 0.06 8.78 -8.27
C ALA A 196 1.32 9.55 -7.84
N ILE A 197 2.10 9.98 -8.83
CA ILE A 197 3.33 10.76 -8.66
C ILE A 197 3.28 11.92 -9.63
N LEU A 198 3.52 13.15 -9.14
CA LEU A 198 3.58 14.32 -10.00
C LEU A 198 4.61 14.14 -11.13
N PRO A 199 4.34 14.67 -12.33
CA PRO A 199 5.26 14.55 -13.46
C PRO A 199 6.67 15.03 -13.11
N PRO A 200 7.71 14.51 -13.79
CA PRO A 200 9.07 15.01 -13.63
C PRO A 200 9.16 16.49 -14.00
N ASN A 201 9.98 17.22 -13.24
CA ASN A 201 10.28 18.60 -13.59
C ASN A 201 10.99 18.67 -14.96
N PRO A 202 10.54 19.50 -15.90
CA PRO A 202 11.17 19.61 -17.23
C PRO A 202 12.67 19.98 -17.19
N ASN A 203 13.12 20.66 -16.13
CA ASN A 203 14.52 21.07 -15.97
C ASN A 203 15.47 19.93 -15.54
N LEU A 204 14.95 18.74 -15.21
CA LEU A 204 15.77 17.56 -14.91
C LEU A 204 16.59 17.06 -16.10
N MET A 205 16.28 17.50 -17.32
CA MET A 205 17.09 17.22 -18.51
C MET A 205 18.47 17.89 -18.48
N ASN A 206 18.68 18.87 -17.59
CA ASN A 206 19.97 19.51 -17.37
C ASN A 206 20.82 18.67 -16.38
N ARG A 207 21.85 18.02 -16.89
CA ARG A 207 22.73 17.10 -16.12
C ARG A 207 23.55 17.78 -15.00
N ASN A 208 23.55 19.09 -14.91
CA ASN A 208 24.32 19.86 -13.95
C ASN A 208 23.49 20.40 -12.76
N VAL A 209 22.36 19.79 -12.46
CA VAL A 209 21.49 20.20 -11.36
C VAL A 209 22.06 19.74 -10.01
N SER A 210 22.29 20.68 -9.08
CA SER A 210 22.73 20.36 -7.73
C SER A 210 21.59 19.76 -6.88
N LEU A 211 21.93 19.07 -5.77
CA LEU A 211 20.92 18.57 -4.81
C LEU A 211 20.06 19.72 -4.24
N GLU A 212 20.66 20.89 -3.99
CA GLU A 212 19.93 22.07 -3.55
C GLU A 212 18.93 22.56 -4.60
N GLN A 213 19.31 22.54 -5.87
CA GLN A 213 18.40 22.89 -6.96
C GLN A 213 17.28 21.85 -7.09
N LEU A 214 17.60 20.54 -6.97
CA LEU A 214 16.59 19.47 -6.99
C LEU A 214 15.55 19.66 -5.87
N SER A 215 15.97 20.02 -4.67
CA SER A 215 15.07 20.21 -3.52
C SER A 215 14.07 21.36 -3.70
N ARG A 216 14.40 22.32 -4.54
CA ARG A 216 13.55 23.48 -4.87
C ARG A 216 12.66 23.29 -6.11
N MET A 217 12.86 22.21 -6.85
CA MET A 217 12.06 21.92 -8.04
C MET A 217 10.69 21.36 -7.66
N THR A 218 9.67 21.76 -8.39
CA THR A 218 8.34 21.13 -8.32
C THR A 218 8.32 19.86 -9.19
N GLY A 219 7.56 18.85 -8.79
CA GLY A 219 7.42 17.60 -9.52
C GLY A 219 8.45 16.53 -9.09
N CYS A 220 8.39 15.39 -9.75
CA CYS A 220 9.26 14.26 -9.46
C CYS A 220 10.72 14.56 -9.86
N THR A 221 11.67 14.23 -8.99
CA THR A 221 13.12 14.37 -9.25
C THR A 221 13.75 13.09 -9.81
N LEU A 222 12.98 12.05 -10.06
CA LEU A 222 13.44 10.74 -10.55
C LEU A 222 14.53 10.08 -9.66
N ALA A 223 14.57 10.41 -8.39
CA ALA A 223 15.59 9.93 -7.46
C ALA A 223 15.34 8.52 -6.90
N GLY A 224 14.26 7.84 -7.31
CA GLY A 224 14.01 6.43 -6.97
C GLY A 224 13.63 6.13 -5.51
N HIS A 225 13.33 7.14 -4.71
CA HIS A 225 12.98 7.00 -3.29
C HIS A 225 11.47 7.05 -3.00
N CYS A 226 10.64 6.49 -3.90
CA CYS A 226 9.17 6.52 -3.71
C CYS A 226 8.73 5.79 -2.44
N ILE A 227 9.33 4.66 -2.13
CA ILE A 227 9.01 3.87 -0.93
C ILE A 227 9.30 4.64 0.36
N ASN A 228 10.25 5.54 0.34
CA ASN A 228 10.72 6.30 1.51
C ASN A 228 10.06 7.69 1.61
N GLY A 229 8.90 7.91 1.02
CA GLY A 229 8.19 9.17 1.11
C GLY A 229 8.77 10.32 0.29
N CYS A 230 9.61 10.02 -0.71
CA CYS A 230 10.20 11.04 -1.59
C CYS A 230 11.12 12.06 -0.86
N PRO A 231 12.12 11.64 -0.06
CA PRO A 231 12.94 12.54 0.77
C PRO A 231 13.77 13.54 -0.05
N HIS A 232 14.10 13.20 -1.31
CA HIS A 232 14.87 14.04 -2.24
C HIS A 232 14.00 14.83 -3.23
N GLY A 233 12.70 14.90 -2.97
CA GLY A 233 11.78 15.68 -3.77
C GLY A 233 11.73 17.15 -3.39
N PRO A 234 10.78 17.92 -3.93
CA PRO A 234 10.62 19.36 -3.67
C PRO A 234 10.39 19.68 -2.19
N GLU A 235 10.84 20.85 -1.75
CA GLU A 235 10.70 21.32 -0.36
C GLU A 235 9.34 21.93 -0.05
N THR A 236 8.50 22.15 -1.06
CA THR A 236 7.18 22.75 -0.92
C THR A 236 6.10 21.73 -0.55
N ASP A 237 4.89 22.17 -0.37
CA ASP A 237 3.67 21.37 -0.19
C ASP A 237 3.38 20.37 -1.34
N LYS A 238 4.24 20.37 -2.37
CA LYS A 238 4.12 19.55 -3.57
C LYS A 238 5.09 18.38 -3.58
N ILE A 239 5.08 17.57 -2.52
CA ILE A 239 5.76 16.27 -2.56
C ILE A 239 5.22 15.48 -3.75
N ALA A 240 6.13 15.00 -4.62
CA ALA A 240 5.73 14.38 -5.86
C ALA A 240 4.89 13.12 -5.67
N LYS A 241 5.25 12.26 -4.71
CA LYS A 241 4.44 11.09 -4.35
C LYS A 241 3.18 11.51 -3.60
N ARG A 242 2.02 11.19 -4.14
CA ARG A 242 0.71 11.65 -3.65
C ARG A 242 0.10 10.71 -2.59
N SER A 243 0.82 10.52 -1.49
CA SER A 243 0.24 9.88 -0.30
C SER A 243 -0.90 10.72 0.29
N THR A 244 -1.82 10.09 1.03
CA THR A 244 -3.05 10.78 1.48
C THR A 244 -2.79 11.95 2.42
N ASN A 245 -1.70 11.93 3.20
CA ASN A 245 -1.29 13.04 4.07
C ASN A 245 -0.85 14.30 3.31
N VAL A 246 -0.47 14.19 2.04
CA VAL A 246 -0.09 15.34 1.18
C VAL A 246 -1.09 15.58 0.04
N SER A 247 -2.13 14.80 -0.08
CA SER A 247 -3.17 14.92 -1.12
C SER A 247 -4.58 15.06 -0.52
N TYR A 248 -5.22 13.95 -0.14
CA TYR A 248 -6.61 13.95 0.32
C TYR A 248 -6.83 14.70 1.64
N LEU A 249 -5.96 14.54 2.63
CA LEU A 249 -6.15 15.20 3.93
C LEU A 249 -6.03 16.72 3.86
N PRO A 250 -5.04 17.32 3.15
CA PRO A 250 -5.05 18.76 2.92
C PRO A 250 -6.33 19.27 2.23
N LEU A 251 -6.87 18.52 1.26
CA LEU A 251 -8.15 18.87 0.62
C LEU A 251 -9.32 18.79 1.61
N ALA A 252 -9.37 17.75 2.41
CA ALA A 252 -10.38 17.57 3.45
C ALA A 252 -10.35 18.72 4.48
N LEU A 253 -9.18 19.06 4.98
CA LEU A 253 -8.99 20.13 5.97
C LEU A 253 -9.39 21.52 5.44
N ARG A 254 -9.12 21.80 4.16
CA ARG A 254 -9.53 23.07 3.51
C ARG A 254 -11.03 23.29 3.49
N THR A 255 -11.84 22.26 3.62
CA THR A 255 -13.30 22.41 3.73
C THR A 255 -13.74 23.13 5.01
N GLY A 256 -12.89 23.14 6.04
CA GLY A 256 -13.23 23.65 7.37
C GLY A 256 -14.18 22.74 8.16
N CYS A 257 -14.60 21.58 7.58
CA CYS A 257 -15.54 20.65 8.20
C CYS A 257 -14.85 19.40 8.77
N VAL A 258 -13.57 19.19 8.49
CA VAL A 258 -12.83 17.98 8.87
C VAL A 258 -11.79 18.29 9.94
N THR A 259 -11.77 17.46 10.98
CA THR A 259 -10.75 17.46 12.03
C THR A 259 -10.03 16.12 12.03
N VAL A 260 -8.69 16.13 12.11
CA VAL A 260 -7.87 14.93 12.24
C VAL A 260 -7.26 14.88 13.64
N ARG A 261 -7.53 13.80 14.36
CA ARG A 261 -6.98 13.55 15.70
C ARG A 261 -5.99 12.40 15.67
N PRO A 262 -4.68 12.67 15.66
CA PRO A 262 -3.63 11.63 15.70
C PRO A 262 -3.50 11.02 17.10
N ASN A 263 -2.74 9.92 17.21
CA ASN A 263 -2.49 9.18 18.47
C ASN A 263 -3.74 8.72 19.19
N THR A 264 -4.79 8.50 18.46
CA THR A 264 -6.10 8.12 18.99
C THR A 264 -6.49 6.76 18.43
N PHE A 265 -6.27 5.72 19.22
CA PHE A 265 -6.61 4.35 18.84
C PHE A 265 -8.06 4.06 19.20
N VAL A 266 -8.87 3.66 18.23
CA VAL A 266 -10.26 3.23 18.47
C VAL A 266 -10.26 1.80 18.98
N VAL A 267 -10.71 1.62 20.23
CA VAL A 267 -10.72 0.31 20.89
C VAL A 267 -12.07 -0.41 20.79
N ARG A 268 -13.16 0.33 20.52
CA ARG A 268 -14.51 -0.24 20.42
C ARG A 268 -15.47 0.65 19.62
N ILE A 269 -16.36 0.03 18.86
CA ILE A 269 -17.55 0.66 18.28
C ILE A 269 -18.65 0.69 19.33
N LEU A 270 -19.31 1.84 19.51
CA LEU A 270 -20.47 2.01 20.37
C LEU A 270 -21.74 1.85 19.54
N THR A 271 -22.70 1.10 20.07
CA THR A 271 -23.97 0.82 19.40
C THR A 271 -25.16 1.03 20.31
N GLU A 272 -26.32 1.25 19.70
CA GLU A 272 -27.61 1.24 20.39
C GLU A 272 -28.67 0.55 19.54
N THR A 273 -29.75 0.07 20.17
CA THR A 273 -30.92 -0.45 19.45
C THR A 273 -31.90 0.68 19.21
N HIS A 274 -32.12 1.03 17.95
CA HIS A 274 -33.06 2.04 17.53
C HIS A 274 -34.38 1.39 17.09
N PRO A 275 -35.56 1.92 17.49
CA PRO A 275 -36.85 1.27 17.20
C PRO A 275 -37.11 1.04 15.71
N ALA A 276 -36.68 1.95 14.82
CA ALA A 276 -36.92 1.88 13.39
C ALA A 276 -35.76 1.26 12.59
N GLU A 277 -34.51 1.42 13.04
CA GLU A 277 -33.31 0.99 12.29
C GLU A 277 -32.73 -0.32 12.79
N GLY A 278 -33.13 -0.79 13.97
CA GLY A 278 -32.50 -1.92 14.65
C GLY A 278 -31.18 -1.51 15.31
N LEU A 279 -30.20 -2.40 15.32
CA LEU A 279 -28.86 -2.08 15.88
C LEU A 279 -28.15 -1.09 14.97
N ARG A 280 -27.65 0.02 15.55
CA ARG A 280 -26.89 1.03 14.82
C ARG A 280 -25.64 1.49 15.57
N ALA A 281 -24.62 1.91 14.84
CA ALA A 281 -23.45 2.57 15.38
C ALA A 281 -23.80 4.02 15.77
N ILE A 282 -23.31 4.45 16.94
CA ILE A 282 -23.54 5.78 17.51
C ILE A 282 -22.26 6.49 17.93
N GLY A 283 -21.11 5.88 17.71
CA GLY A 283 -19.82 6.45 18.10
C GLY A 283 -18.76 5.40 18.36
N VAL A 284 -17.71 5.82 19.03
CA VAL A 284 -16.54 4.99 19.33
C VAL A 284 -15.99 5.28 20.73
N ARG A 285 -15.36 4.26 21.33
CA ARG A 285 -14.45 4.42 22.47
C ARG A 285 -13.02 4.39 21.98
N VAL A 286 -12.23 5.33 22.49
CA VAL A 286 -10.84 5.52 22.07
C VAL A 286 -9.88 5.42 23.24
N ARG A 287 -8.61 5.23 22.92
CA ARG A 287 -7.49 5.31 23.86
C ARG A 287 -6.39 6.16 23.23
N ASN A 288 -5.94 7.16 23.96
CA ASN A 288 -4.76 7.93 23.58
C ASN A 288 -3.52 7.01 23.63
N THR A 289 -2.78 6.92 22.55
CA THR A 289 -1.61 6.02 22.45
C THR A 289 -0.40 6.50 23.25
N TRP A 290 -0.43 7.71 23.80
CA TRP A 290 0.62 8.28 24.64
C TRP A 290 0.29 8.26 26.11
N THR A 291 -0.83 8.88 26.45
CA THR A 291 -1.21 9.02 27.85
C THR A 291 -1.91 7.76 28.38
N GLY A 292 -2.49 6.95 27.49
CA GLY A 292 -3.30 5.81 27.86
C GLY A 292 -4.72 6.17 28.29
N GLU A 293 -5.07 7.45 28.31
CA GLU A 293 -6.40 7.92 28.66
C GLU A 293 -7.45 7.44 27.65
N THR A 294 -8.63 7.17 28.13
CA THR A 294 -9.77 6.71 27.33
C THR A 294 -10.85 7.78 27.26
N ASP A 295 -11.49 7.88 26.10
CA ASP A 295 -12.57 8.82 25.85
C ASP A 295 -13.63 8.18 24.92
N GLU A 296 -14.79 8.82 24.77
CA GLU A 296 -15.85 8.41 23.87
C GLU A 296 -16.29 9.56 22.99
N PHE A 297 -16.42 9.27 21.69
CA PHE A 297 -16.97 10.20 20.72
C PHE A 297 -18.26 9.65 20.13
N ARG A 298 -19.27 10.51 20.01
CA ARG A 298 -20.55 10.18 19.38
C ARG A 298 -20.63 10.80 17.98
N ALA A 299 -21.36 10.11 17.10
CA ALA A 299 -21.63 10.58 15.74
C ALA A 299 -22.89 9.90 15.19
N SER A 300 -23.45 10.49 14.13
CA SER A 300 -24.59 9.91 13.41
C SER A 300 -24.22 8.66 12.62
N ALA A 301 -22.94 8.52 12.20
CA ALA A 301 -22.43 7.34 11.53
C ALA A 301 -20.93 7.13 11.81
N VAL A 302 -20.46 5.89 11.62
CA VAL A 302 -19.06 5.50 11.84
C VAL A 302 -18.54 4.77 10.60
N VAL A 303 -17.31 5.10 10.17
CA VAL A 303 -16.64 4.46 9.05
C VAL A 303 -15.37 3.76 9.56
N MET A 304 -15.29 2.45 9.35
CA MET A 304 -14.10 1.65 9.60
C MET A 304 -13.17 1.73 8.40
N ALA A 305 -11.99 2.29 8.59
CA ALA A 305 -10.95 2.42 7.56
C ALA A 305 -9.55 2.16 8.14
N ALA A 306 -9.46 1.23 9.11
CA ALA A 306 -8.24 0.90 9.84
C ALA A 306 -7.37 -0.16 9.13
N GLY A 307 -7.76 -0.59 7.93
CA GLY A 307 -7.06 -1.59 7.12
C GLY A 307 -7.44 -3.02 7.41
N ALA A 308 -7.01 -3.93 6.53
CA ALA A 308 -7.49 -5.32 6.50
C ALA A 308 -7.13 -6.18 7.73
N ILE A 309 -6.32 -5.67 8.66
CA ILE A 309 -5.99 -6.34 9.92
C ILE A 309 -6.73 -5.70 11.10
N GLU A 310 -6.70 -4.37 11.19
CA GLU A 310 -7.25 -3.69 12.37
C GLU A 310 -8.78 -3.50 12.27
N SER A 311 -9.36 -3.39 11.08
CA SER A 311 -10.82 -3.33 10.93
C SER A 311 -11.50 -4.61 11.44
N PRO A 312 -11.14 -5.83 11.02
CA PRO A 312 -11.71 -7.03 11.62
C PRO A 312 -11.34 -7.20 13.11
N ARG A 313 -10.13 -6.80 13.55
CA ARG A 313 -9.78 -6.78 14.98
C ARG A 313 -10.74 -5.92 15.78
N LEU A 314 -10.99 -4.69 15.30
CA LEU A 314 -11.90 -3.76 15.97
C LEU A 314 -13.31 -4.32 16.05
N TRP A 315 -13.81 -4.93 14.97
CA TRP A 315 -15.11 -5.61 14.99
C TRP A 315 -15.16 -6.70 16.06
N LEU A 316 -14.16 -7.59 16.07
CA LEU A 316 -14.08 -8.73 16.99
C LEU A 316 -13.88 -8.30 18.46
N ASN A 317 -13.30 -7.13 18.70
CA ASN A 317 -13.13 -6.53 20.03
C ASN A 317 -14.30 -5.63 20.45
N SER A 318 -15.30 -5.45 19.60
CA SER A 318 -16.53 -4.71 19.86
C SER A 318 -17.70 -5.68 20.11
N ASP A 319 -18.73 -5.24 20.81
CA ASP A 319 -19.95 -6.04 21.05
C ASP A 319 -20.87 -6.03 19.82
N LEU A 320 -20.30 -6.18 18.64
CA LEU A 320 -21.01 -6.24 17.37
C LEU A 320 -21.58 -7.64 17.12
N PRO A 321 -22.66 -7.76 16.34
CA PRO A 321 -23.24 -9.06 16.01
C PRO A 321 -22.22 -10.00 15.40
N ARG A 322 -22.31 -11.27 15.77
CA ARG A 322 -21.43 -12.31 15.23
C ARG A 322 -21.69 -12.48 13.74
N ASN A 323 -20.65 -12.25 12.94
CA ASN A 323 -20.64 -12.56 11.53
C ASN A 323 -19.45 -13.49 11.24
N LEU A 324 -19.74 -14.67 10.66
CA LEU A 324 -18.72 -15.71 10.41
C LEU A 324 -17.68 -15.32 9.35
N TRP A 325 -17.95 -14.26 8.57
CA TRP A 325 -17.08 -13.78 7.52
C TRP A 325 -16.14 -12.66 7.96
N VAL A 326 -16.37 -12.07 9.13
CA VAL A 326 -15.45 -11.08 9.69
C VAL A 326 -14.09 -11.70 9.93
N GLY A 327 -13.07 -11.08 9.35
CA GLY A 327 -11.70 -11.55 9.38
C GLY A 327 -11.41 -12.73 8.44
N ARG A 328 -12.35 -13.20 7.61
CA ARG A 328 -12.16 -14.38 6.75
C ARG A 328 -11.99 -14.01 5.30
N GLY A 329 -11.09 -14.74 4.61
CA GLY A 329 -10.83 -14.57 3.19
C GLY A 329 -9.64 -13.68 2.87
N LEU A 330 -8.73 -13.48 3.82
CA LEU A 330 -7.52 -12.68 3.60
C LEU A 330 -6.76 -13.10 2.35
N THR A 331 -6.50 -12.14 1.47
CA THR A 331 -5.64 -12.24 0.30
C THR A 331 -4.43 -11.31 0.44
N ASN A 332 -3.34 -11.56 -0.29
CA ASN A 332 -2.09 -10.80 -0.19
C ASN A 332 -1.33 -10.62 -1.51
N HIS A 333 -1.70 -11.23 -2.61
CA HIS A 333 -0.82 -11.42 -3.77
C HIS A 333 0.44 -12.22 -3.40
N TYR A 334 0.43 -13.55 -3.54
CA TYR A 334 1.59 -14.38 -3.23
C TYR A 334 2.78 -14.01 -4.11
N MET A 335 3.73 -13.27 -3.52
CA MET A 335 4.78 -12.56 -4.24
C MET A 335 6.03 -13.40 -4.50
N ASP A 336 6.82 -12.93 -5.47
CA ASP A 336 8.18 -13.37 -5.71
C ASP A 336 9.04 -12.24 -6.27
N PHE A 337 10.34 -12.48 -6.42
CA PHE A 337 11.28 -11.51 -6.92
C PHE A 337 12.33 -12.19 -7.80
N VAL A 338 12.55 -11.67 -8.99
CA VAL A 338 13.50 -12.20 -9.95
C VAL A 338 14.41 -11.08 -10.44
N THR A 339 15.72 -11.34 -10.43
CA THR A 339 16.74 -10.36 -10.86
C THR A 339 17.58 -10.91 -11.99
N GLY A 340 17.70 -10.14 -13.07
CA GLY A 340 18.63 -10.37 -14.16
C GLY A 340 19.89 -9.52 -14.05
N MET A 341 21.04 -10.09 -14.38
CA MET A 341 22.34 -9.41 -14.49
C MET A 341 22.74 -9.33 -15.96
N PHE A 342 23.24 -8.16 -16.39
CA PHE A 342 23.53 -7.86 -17.78
C PHE A 342 25.02 -7.53 -17.99
N GLU A 343 25.54 -7.77 -19.20
CA GLU A 343 26.86 -7.33 -19.60
C GLU A 343 26.82 -5.93 -20.22
N GLU A 344 27.84 -5.15 -19.96
CA GLU A 344 28.00 -3.78 -20.46
C GLU A 344 27.81 -3.65 -21.96
N ARG A 345 28.45 -4.53 -22.75
CA ARG A 345 28.35 -4.51 -24.21
C ARG A 345 26.92 -4.66 -24.73
N ASP A 346 26.12 -5.50 -24.03
CA ASP A 346 24.73 -5.73 -24.43
C ASP A 346 23.86 -4.53 -24.05
N LEU A 347 24.11 -3.92 -22.87
CA LEU A 347 23.46 -2.67 -22.43
C LEU A 347 23.78 -1.51 -23.39
N ILE A 348 25.06 -1.34 -23.80
CA ILE A 348 25.43 -0.32 -24.76
C ILE A 348 24.69 -0.54 -26.10
N SER A 349 24.60 -1.79 -26.56
CA SER A 349 23.90 -2.12 -27.80
C SER A 349 22.40 -1.84 -27.76
N ILE A 350 21.75 -2.02 -26.60
CA ILE A 350 20.29 -1.88 -26.46
C ILE A 350 19.90 -0.47 -26.01
N LEU A 351 20.61 0.08 -25.02
CA LEU A 351 20.27 1.33 -24.33
C LEU A 351 21.18 2.51 -24.70
N GLY A 352 22.30 2.26 -25.39
CA GLY A 352 23.31 3.29 -25.64
C GLY A 352 24.13 3.69 -24.40
N GLN A 353 24.04 2.95 -23.29
CA GLN A 353 24.76 3.21 -22.05
C GLN A 353 25.18 1.91 -21.37
N ALA A 354 26.28 1.98 -20.56
CA ALA A 354 26.91 0.82 -19.94
C ALA A 354 26.17 0.25 -18.73
N GLU A 355 25.28 1.03 -18.13
CA GLU A 355 24.61 0.72 -16.87
C GLU A 355 23.13 1.06 -16.93
N ILE A 356 22.33 0.38 -16.10
CA ILE A 356 20.87 0.57 -16.00
C ILE A 356 20.54 1.63 -14.94
N HIS A 357 21.32 1.68 -13.85
CA HIS A 357 21.03 2.47 -12.65
C HIS A 357 19.61 2.21 -12.10
N PRO A 358 19.32 1.04 -11.50
CA PRO A 358 17.98 0.58 -11.18
C PRO A 358 17.13 1.54 -10.33
N PHE A 359 17.79 2.33 -9.48
CA PHE A 359 17.10 3.28 -8.58
C PHE A 359 16.77 4.64 -9.26
N VAL A 360 17.19 4.90 -10.48
CA VAL A 360 16.82 6.12 -11.21
C VAL A 360 15.41 5.97 -11.77
N GLY A 361 14.60 7.01 -11.64
CA GLY A 361 13.19 7.01 -12.06
C GLY A 361 12.22 6.73 -10.90
N HIS A 362 11.03 6.27 -11.21
CA HIS A 362 10.12 5.76 -10.20
C HIS A 362 10.60 4.39 -9.68
N THR A 363 10.36 4.08 -8.41
CA THR A 363 10.71 2.75 -7.85
C THR A 363 10.06 1.62 -8.66
N SER A 364 8.83 1.83 -9.16
CA SER A 364 8.16 0.95 -10.12
C SER A 364 7.64 1.78 -11.27
N GLY A 365 8.28 1.66 -12.44
CA GLY A 365 7.98 2.48 -13.62
C GLY A 365 7.36 1.73 -14.79
N ALA A 366 7.44 0.40 -14.80
CA ALA A 366 6.83 -0.45 -15.81
C ALA A 366 6.19 -1.69 -15.21
N ARG A 367 5.22 -2.25 -15.92
CA ARG A 367 4.51 -3.46 -15.51
C ARG A 367 4.14 -4.34 -16.69
N PHE A 368 3.87 -5.58 -16.42
CA PHE A 368 3.22 -6.53 -17.29
C PHE A 368 2.00 -7.07 -16.58
N ASP A 369 0.85 -7.00 -17.21
CA ASP A 369 -0.43 -7.45 -16.69
C ASP A 369 -0.87 -8.73 -17.38
N TYR A 370 -1.40 -9.69 -16.61
CA TYR A 370 -1.99 -10.91 -17.13
C TYR A 370 -3.29 -11.24 -16.39
N PRO A 371 -4.45 -10.77 -16.87
CA PRO A 371 -5.73 -11.07 -16.24
C PRO A 371 -5.94 -12.58 -16.00
N GLY A 372 -6.31 -12.94 -14.77
CA GLY A 372 -6.46 -14.33 -14.33
C GLY A 372 -5.16 -15.01 -13.87
N LEU A 373 -4.00 -14.39 -14.08
CA LEU A 373 -2.71 -14.92 -13.61
C LEU A 373 -2.08 -14.01 -12.56
N GLY A 374 -1.90 -12.73 -12.89
CA GLY A 374 -1.28 -11.74 -12.00
C GLY A 374 -0.56 -10.63 -12.72
N THR A 375 0.43 -10.03 -12.05
CA THR A 375 1.18 -8.87 -12.51
C THR A 375 2.68 -9.05 -12.28
N LEU A 376 3.49 -8.53 -13.19
CA LEU A 376 4.92 -8.30 -13.00
C LEU A 376 5.17 -6.79 -12.91
N MET A 377 6.05 -6.36 -12.01
CA MET A 377 6.43 -4.95 -11.88
C MET A 377 7.95 -4.82 -11.93
N VAL A 378 8.45 -3.95 -12.79
CA VAL A 378 9.86 -3.53 -12.72
C VAL A 378 10.07 -2.81 -11.39
N THR A 379 11.06 -3.22 -10.63
CA THR A 379 11.32 -2.69 -9.29
C THR A 379 12.76 -2.26 -9.16
N GLY A 380 12.98 -0.95 -9.03
CA GLY A 380 14.28 -0.36 -8.76
C GLY A 380 14.32 0.23 -7.36
N VAL A 381 15.12 -0.35 -6.48
CA VAL A 381 15.27 0.08 -5.08
C VAL A 381 16.72 0.41 -4.77
N SER A 382 16.97 1.11 -3.67
CA SER A 382 18.33 1.40 -3.20
C SER A 382 19.15 0.12 -2.98
N PRO A 383 20.49 0.18 -3.04
CA PRO A 383 21.34 -1.01 -2.90
C PRO A 383 21.07 -1.83 -1.62
N GLY A 384 20.80 -1.16 -0.49
CA GLY A 384 20.47 -1.85 0.76
C GLY A 384 19.15 -2.65 0.69
N LEU A 385 18.09 -2.05 0.13
CA LEU A 385 16.83 -2.75 -0.10
C LEU A 385 16.97 -3.85 -1.17
N PHE A 386 17.75 -3.61 -2.21
CA PHE A 386 18.05 -4.62 -3.23
C PHE A 386 18.72 -5.86 -2.63
N SER A 387 19.75 -5.66 -1.80
CA SER A 387 20.43 -6.76 -1.09
C SER A 387 19.45 -7.62 -0.30
N THR A 388 18.50 -6.99 0.36
CA THR A 388 17.56 -7.71 1.23
C THR A 388 16.39 -8.32 0.47
N MET A 389 15.74 -7.55 -0.38
CA MET A 389 14.58 -8.01 -1.15
C MET A 389 15.00 -9.05 -2.19
N GLY A 390 16.16 -8.86 -2.83
CA GLY A 390 16.67 -9.74 -3.87
C GLY A 390 17.33 -11.01 -3.37
N PHE A 391 17.97 -10.97 -2.21
CA PHE A 391 18.83 -12.07 -1.77
C PHE A 391 18.64 -12.51 -0.31
N GLY A 392 18.02 -11.69 0.53
CA GLY A 392 17.82 -11.96 1.95
C GLY A 392 16.52 -12.68 2.27
N PHE A 393 15.41 -12.26 1.68
CA PHE A 393 14.09 -12.85 1.92
C PHE A 393 13.87 -14.06 1.01
N THR A 394 13.77 -15.26 1.60
CA THR A 394 13.55 -16.49 0.83
C THR A 394 12.81 -17.54 1.66
N GLN A 395 12.00 -18.38 1.01
CA GLN A 395 11.37 -19.53 1.64
C GLN A 395 12.39 -20.59 2.08
N ALA A 396 13.53 -20.70 1.40
CA ALA A 396 14.57 -21.66 1.72
C ALA A 396 15.30 -21.38 3.05
N GLY A 397 14.97 -20.27 3.74
CA GLY A 397 15.62 -19.89 4.99
C GLY A 397 17.06 -19.45 4.81
N TYR A 398 17.89 -19.65 5.83
CA TYR A 398 19.21 -19.03 5.89
C TYR A 398 20.32 -19.70 5.07
N ASN A 399 20.13 -20.91 4.52
CA ASN A 399 21.27 -21.75 4.16
C ASN A 399 21.33 -22.32 2.74
N PHE A 400 20.39 -22.06 1.81
CA PHE A 400 20.42 -22.82 0.57
C PHE A 400 20.05 -22.00 -0.67
N THR A 401 21.01 -21.88 -1.61
CA THR A 401 20.69 -21.73 -3.03
C THR A 401 20.14 -23.07 -3.52
N ARG A 402 18.92 -23.09 -4.01
CA ARG A 402 18.35 -24.28 -4.64
C ARG A 402 18.39 -24.11 -6.16
N ASN A 403 19.24 -24.90 -6.81
CA ASN A 403 19.10 -25.13 -8.24
C ASN A 403 18.13 -26.29 -8.44
N TYR A 404 17.01 -26.01 -9.09
CA TYR A 404 16.10 -27.05 -9.52
C TYR A 404 16.49 -27.48 -10.94
N ALA A 405 16.71 -28.80 -11.15
CA ALA A 405 16.94 -29.32 -12.48
C ALA A 405 15.78 -28.93 -13.42
N GLY A 406 16.11 -28.29 -14.54
CA GLY A 406 15.11 -27.78 -15.51
C GLY A 406 14.48 -26.42 -15.18
N SER A 407 14.98 -25.71 -14.15
CA SER A 407 14.56 -24.32 -13.88
C SER A 407 15.10 -23.37 -14.96
N PRO A 408 14.33 -22.33 -15.36
CA PRO A 408 14.80 -21.35 -16.33
C PRO A 408 15.74 -20.28 -15.72
N TRP A 409 15.85 -20.21 -14.38
CA TRP A 409 16.80 -19.37 -13.65
C TRP A 409 18.08 -20.12 -13.31
N ASP A 410 19.18 -19.41 -13.08
CA ASP A 410 20.50 -20.01 -12.79
C ASP A 410 20.68 -20.33 -11.31
N SER A 411 20.09 -19.52 -10.43
CA SER A 411 20.15 -19.73 -8.98
C SER A 411 18.86 -19.25 -8.31
N SER A 412 18.58 -19.81 -7.12
CA SER A 412 17.44 -19.38 -6.31
C SER A 412 17.72 -19.44 -4.82
N GLY A 413 16.96 -18.68 -4.03
CA GLY A 413 17.05 -18.64 -2.59
C GLY A 413 18.03 -17.59 -2.07
N ARG A 414 18.54 -17.80 -0.86
CA ARG A 414 19.42 -16.82 -0.21
C ARG A 414 20.83 -16.85 -0.80
N VAL A 415 21.37 -15.66 -1.01
CA VAL A 415 22.75 -15.44 -1.46
C VAL A 415 23.53 -14.72 -0.36
N THR A 416 24.76 -15.16 -0.08
CA THR A 416 25.64 -14.62 0.96
C THR A 416 27.11 -14.62 0.50
N GLY A 417 27.97 -13.98 1.30
CA GLY A 417 29.44 -13.99 1.07
C GLY A 417 29.85 -13.39 -0.26
N ALA A 418 30.86 -14.00 -0.91
CA ALA A 418 31.43 -13.50 -2.14
C ALA A 418 30.42 -13.45 -3.33
N GLU A 419 29.44 -14.34 -3.35
CA GLU A 419 28.40 -14.28 -4.37
C GLU A 419 27.49 -13.04 -4.19
N LEU A 420 27.10 -12.71 -2.96
CA LEU A 420 26.36 -11.49 -2.66
C LEU A 420 27.20 -10.26 -3.01
N GLN A 421 28.47 -10.25 -2.63
CA GLN A 421 29.39 -9.16 -2.99
C GLN A 421 29.41 -8.96 -4.50
N HIS A 422 29.54 -10.03 -5.28
CA HIS A 422 29.51 -9.95 -6.74
C HIS A 422 28.20 -9.36 -7.29
N TRP A 423 27.04 -9.78 -6.77
CA TRP A 423 25.75 -9.19 -7.15
C TRP A 423 25.68 -7.68 -6.83
N MET A 424 26.22 -7.28 -5.67
CA MET A 424 26.23 -5.87 -5.26
C MET A 424 27.18 -5.01 -6.12
N GLU A 425 28.34 -5.55 -6.52
CA GLU A 425 29.24 -4.90 -7.47
C GLU A 425 28.60 -4.71 -8.85
N GLN A 426 27.76 -5.65 -9.28
CA GLN A 426 27.02 -5.58 -10.54
C GLN A 426 25.65 -4.88 -10.41
N TYR A 427 25.28 -4.37 -9.25
CA TYR A 427 23.99 -3.72 -9.03
C TYR A 427 23.60 -2.68 -10.09
N PRO A 428 24.50 -1.79 -10.59
CA PRO A 428 24.14 -0.84 -11.65
C PRO A 428 23.72 -1.49 -12.97
N LYS A 429 24.03 -2.77 -13.17
CA LYS A 429 23.75 -3.58 -14.38
C LYS A 429 22.67 -4.64 -14.12
N THR A 430 21.81 -4.44 -13.11
CA THR A 430 20.73 -5.38 -12.77
C THR A 430 19.37 -4.82 -13.11
N LEU A 431 18.45 -5.70 -13.47
CA LEU A 431 17.02 -5.41 -13.60
C LEU A 431 16.23 -6.40 -12.76
N SER A 432 15.42 -5.89 -11.87
CA SER A 432 14.58 -6.70 -10.97
C SER A 432 13.10 -6.59 -11.31
N ILE A 433 12.40 -7.70 -11.18
CA ILE A 433 10.96 -7.83 -11.40
C ILE A 433 10.30 -8.41 -10.15
N THR A 434 9.37 -7.68 -9.57
CA THR A 434 8.45 -8.18 -8.54
C THR A 434 7.26 -8.86 -9.18
N ILE A 435 6.89 -10.02 -8.69
CA ILE A 435 5.76 -10.83 -9.13
C ILE A 435 4.64 -10.70 -8.11
N LEU A 436 3.42 -10.46 -8.58
CA LEU A 436 2.19 -10.41 -7.79
C LEU A 436 1.19 -11.38 -8.40
N THR A 437 0.70 -12.34 -7.61
CA THR A 437 -0.32 -13.29 -8.10
C THR A 437 -1.74 -12.77 -7.88
N ASP A 438 -2.67 -13.25 -8.70
CA ASP A 438 -4.10 -13.18 -8.40
C ASP A 438 -4.45 -14.29 -7.40
N ASP A 439 -4.57 -13.93 -6.12
CA ASP A 439 -4.75 -14.86 -5.01
C ASP A 439 -6.17 -15.42 -4.92
N GLU A 440 -6.26 -16.67 -4.47
CA GLU A 440 -7.53 -17.30 -4.11
C GLU A 440 -8.05 -16.76 -2.77
N VAL A 441 -9.33 -16.44 -2.72
CA VAL A 441 -10.01 -16.14 -1.45
C VAL A 441 -10.31 -17.45 -0.71
N LEU A 442 -9.55 -17.74 0.32
CA LEU A 442 -9.67 -18.97 1.10
C LEU A 442 -10.19 -18.68 2.51
N HIS A 443 -11.29 -19.34 2.92
CA HIS A 443 -11.90 -19.12 4.23
C HIS A 443 -10.94 -19.37 5.42
N ARG A 444 -9.94 -20.25 5.25
CA ARG A 444 -8.91 -20.53 6.27
C ARG A 444 -7.93 -19.38 6.49
N ASN A 445 -7.75 -18.52 5.47
CA ASN A 445 -6.93 -17.33 5.56
C ASN A 445 -7.72 -16.21 6.22
N GLY A 446 -7.08 -15.49 7.13
CA GLY A 446 -7.81 -14.42 7.80
C GLY A 446 -7.15 -13.86 9.04
N VAL A 447 -7.92 -13.07 9.74
CA VAL A 447 -7.57 -12.42 11.00
C VAL A 447 -8.55 -12.87 12.07
N THR A 448 -8.04 -13.36 13.18
CA THR A 448 -8.78 -13.62 14.41
C THR A 448 -8.17 -12.81 15.54
N VAL A 449 -8.72 -12.87 16.73
CA VAL A 449 -8.11 -12.29 17.93
C VAL A 449 -7.64 -13.39 18.87
N ASP A 450 -6.50 -13.16 19.52
CA ASP A 450 -5.97 -14.09 20.53
C ASP A 450 -6.82 -13.99 21.80
N PRO A 451 -7.34 -15.07 22.33
CA PRO A 451 -8.19 -15.03 23.54
C PRO A 451 -7.41 -14.67 24.80
N THR A 452 -6.11 -14.86 24.82
CA THR A 452 -5.25 -14.70 26.00
C THR A 452 -4.25 -13.56 25.88
N LYS A 453 -3.68 -13.34 24.69
CA LYS A 453 -2.71 -12.27 24.47
C LYS A 453 -3.42 -10.94 24.20
N ARG A 454 -2.98 -9.95 24.93
CA ARG A 454 -3.51 -8.58 24.82
C ARG A 454 -2.36 -7.60 24.73
N ASP A 455 -2.57 -6.55 23.94
CA ASP A 455 -1.82 -5.32 24.05
C ASP A 455 -2.65 -4.28 24.86
N GLU A 456 -2.17 -3.06 24.96
CA GLU A 456 -2.85 -1.95 25.66
C GLU A 456 -4.18 -1.54 24.99
N HIS A 457 -4.46 -2.05 23.80
CA HIS A 457 -5.68 -1.77 23.03
C HIS A 457 -6.68 -2.95 23.02
N GLY A 458 -6.35 -4.03 23.70
CA GLY A 458 -7.21 -5.22 23.81
C GLY A 458 -6.60 -6.49 23.18
N PRO A 459 -7.42 -7.52 22.93
CA PRO A 459 -6.96 -8.75 22.29
C PRO A 459 -6.19 -8.48 20.99
N VAL A 460 -5.00 -9.09 20.84
CA VAL A 460 -4.15 -8.89 19.65
C VAL A 460 -4.66 -9.69 18.46
N PRO A 461 -4.50 -9.21 17.23
CA PRO A 461 -4.86 -10.00 16.05
C PRO A 461 -3.90 -11.15 15.83
N VAL A 462 -4.45 -12.26 15.42
CA VAL A 462 -3.72 -13.44 14.94
C VAL A 462 -3.99 -13.57 13.45
N ILE A 463 -2.93 -13.55 12.66
CA ILE A 463 -3.02 -13.55 11.21
C ILE A 463 -2.66 -14.94 10.69
N HIS A 464 -3.56 -15.51 9.88
CA HIS A 464 -3.38 -16.78 9.20
C HIS A 464 -3.38 -16.55 7.69
N TYR A 465 -2.27 -16.86 7.04
CA TYR A 465 -2.19 -16.82 5.59
C TYR A 465 -1.35 -17.98 5.06
N MET A 466 -1.95 -18.73 4.14
CA MET A 466 -1.29 -19.78 3.39
C MET A 466 -1.84 -19.71 1.95
N PRO A 467 -0.97 -19.47 0.96
CA PRO A 467 -1.41 -19.42 -0.43
C PRO A 467 -2.05 -20.74 -0.86
N GLY A 468 -3.04 -20.64 -1.72
CA GLY A 468 -3.69 -21.80 -2.31
C GLY A 468 -2.84 -22.44 -3.42
N PRO A 469 -3.19 -23.65 -3.84
CA PRO A 469 -2.49 -24.33 -4.92
C PRO A 469 -2.59 -23.61 -6.26
N GLN A 470 -3.66 -22.82 -6.49
CA GLN A 470 -3.77 -22.00 -7.71
C GLN A 470 -2.83 -20.82 -7.64
N ALA A 471 -2.77 -20.07 -6.52
CA ALA A 471 -1.82 -18.97 -6.33
C ALA A 471 -0.37 -19.45 -6.53
N ALA A 472 -0.02 -20.63 -5.99
CA ALA A 472 1.30 -21.22 -6.20
C ALA A 472 1.58 -21.51 -7.69
N ARG A 473 0.64 -22.08 -8.44
CA ARG A 473 0.78 -22.33 -9.89
C ARG A 473 0.88 -21.03 -10.68
N LYS A 474 0.05 -20.03 -10.36
CA LYS A 474 0.08 -18.71 -10.99
C LYS A 474 1.45 -18.05 -10.77
N ARG A 475 1.98 -18.12 -9.54
CA ARG A 475 3.31 -17.60 -9.20
C ARG A 475 4.40 -18.23 -10.07
N GLU A 476 4.42 -19.58 -10.20
CA GLU A 476 5.41 -20.28 -11.04
C GLU A 476 5.30 -19.88 -12.52
N ALA A 477 4.10 -19.71 -13.03
CA ALA A 477 3.88 -19.24 -14.41
C ALA A 477 4.40 -17.82 -14.60
N LEU A 478 4.10 -16.90 -13.68
CA LEU A 478 4.56 -15.51 -13.73
C LEU A 478 6.10 -15.41 -13.60
N VAL A 479 6.71 -16.22 -12.72
CA VAL A 479 8.17 -16.30 -12.60
C VAL A 479 8.79 -16.71 -13.94
N ARG A 480 8.24 -17.71 -14.65
CA ARG A 480 8.74 -18.13 -15.96
C ARG A 480 8.61 -17.05 -17.01
N ILE A 481 7.51 -16.28 -17.01
CA ILE A 481 7.35 -15.13 -17.91
C ILE A 481 8.40 -14.05 -17.58
N ALA A 482 8.61 -13.74 -16.29
CA ALA A 482 9.62 -12.76 -15.87
C ALA A 482 11.04 -13.17 -16.30
N VAL A 483 11.39 -14.44 -16.12
CA VAL A 483 12.69 -14.98 -16.55
C VAL A 483 12.84 -14.91 -18.07
N ASP A 484 11.80 -15.26 -18.84
CA ASP A 484 11.84 -15.17 -20.31
C ASP A 484 12.05 -13.73 -20.77
N ILE A 485 11.32 -12.77 -20.18
CA ILE A 485 11.52 -11.34 -20.47
C ILE A 485 12.96 -10.92 -20.19
N LEU A 486 13.53 -11.28 -19.02
CA LEU A 486 14.92 -10.96 -18.67
C LEU A 486 15.93 -11.60 -19.62
N ARG A 487 15.74 -12.87 -19.99
CA ARG A 487 16.60 -13.57 -20.94
C ARG A 487 16.53 -12.95 -22.36
N LYS A 488 15.33 -12.61 -22.82
CA LYS A 488 15.12 -11.94 -24.11
C LYS A 488 15.68 -10.50 -24.12
N ALA A 489 15.74 -9.86 -22.94
CA ALA A 489 16.44 -8.59 -22.76
C ALA A 489 17.99 -8.74 -22.77
N GLY A 490 18.53 -9.96 -22.70
CA GLY A 490 19.97 -10.23 -22.75
C GLY A 490 20.60 -10.58 -21.39
N ALA A 491 19.81 -10.84 -20.35
CA ALA A 491 20.33 -11.22 -19.03
C ALA A 491 21.21 -12.49 -19.11
N LYS A 492 22.45 -12.41 -18.62
CA LYS A 492 23.40 -13.52 -18.60
C LYS A 492 23.19 -14.43 -17.39
N LYS A 493 22.85 -13.84 -16.26
CA LYS A 493 22.52 -14.56 -15.03
C LYS A 493 21.15 -14.10 -14.54
N VAL A 494 20.31 -15.04 -14.13
CA VAL A 494 18.99 -14.77 -13.55
C VAL A 494 18.90 -15.48 -12.22
N HIS A 495 18.59 -14.72 -11.17
CA HIS A 495 18.36 -15.20 -9.82
C HIS A 495 16.88 -15.05 -9.44
N ARG A 496 16.30 -16.10 -8.83
CA ARG A 496 14.98 -16.08 -8.22
C ARG A 496 15.13 -16.03 -6.70
N THR A 497 14.57 -15.05 -6.05
CA THR A 497 14.63 -14.96 -4.59
C THR A 497 13.78 -16.02 -3.91
N ASP A 498 12.63 -16.39 -4.49
CA ASP A 498 11.66 -17.30 -3.91
C ASP A 498 11.10 -16.77 -2.57
N TRP A 499 10.40 -15.65 -2.63
CA TRP A 499 9.87 -14.96 -1.45
C TRP A 499 8.94 -15.84 -0.61
N PRO A 500 9.03 -15.74 0.73
CA PRO A 500 8.17 -16.52 1.61
C PRO A 500 6.72 -16.03 1.57
N ALA A 501 5.78 -16.94 1.74
CA ALA A 501 4.36 -16.62 1.85
C ALA A 501 4.04 -15.70 3.03
N SER A 502 4.90 -15.69 4.03
CA SER A 502 4.78 -14.85 5.23
C SER A 502 5.16 -13.38 5.01
N LEU A 503 5.67 -13.00 3.83
CA LEU A 503 5.87 -11.60 3.44
C LEU A 503 4.56 -11.04 2.87
N MET A 504 3.87 -10.20 3.66
CA MET A 504 2.53 -9.74 3.30
C MET A 504 2.49 -8.22 3.20
N ILE A 505 2.12 -7.70 2.02
CA ILE A 505 2.09 -6.27 1.71
C ILE A 505 0.70 -5.80 1.29
N HIS A 506 0.04 -6.54 0.38
CA HIS A 506 -1.28 -6.19 -0.16
C HIS A 506 -2.39 -6.97 0.55
N LEU A 507 -2.74 -6.51 1.74
CA LEU A 507 -3.72 -7.16 2.60
C LEU A 507 -5.14 -6.74 2.23
N GLU A 508 -6.00 -7.70 1.89
CA GLU A 508 -7.34 -7.44 1.38
C GLU A 508 -8.38 -8.47 1.88
N SER A 509 -9.66 -8.19 1.65
CA SER A 509 -10.74 -9.18 1.66
C SER A 509 -11.16 -9.73 3.03
N THR A 510 -10.82 -9.08 4.14
CA THR A 510 -11.16 -9.59 5.50
C THR A 510 -12.53 -9.13 6.03
N MET A 511 -13.19 -8.17 5.35
CA MET A 511 -14.52 -7.65 5.68
C MET A 511 -15.36 -7.50 4.41
N ARG A 512 -15.36 -8.52 3.57
CA ARG A 512 -15.78 -8.49 2.17
C ARG A 512 -17.19 -7.94 1.94
N MET A 513 -17.32 -7.12 0.92
CA MET A 513 -18.60 -6.72 0.33
C MET A 513 -19.40 -7.97 -0.10
N GLY A 514 -20.71 -7.97 0.16
CA GLY A 514 -21.56 -9.13 -0.07
C GLY A 514 -21.59 -10.15 1.08
N PHE A 515 -20.68 -10.05 2.08
CA PHE A 515 -20.60 -10.97 3.22
C PHE A 515 -20.65 -10.25 4.58
N VAL A 516 -19.90 -9.18 4.75
CA VAL A 516 -19.86 -8.36 5.98
C VAL A 516 -20.53 -7.03 5.73
N ALA A 517 -20.22 -6.40 4.62
CA ALA A 517 -20.87 -5.18 4.15
C ALA A 517 -21.76 -5.45 2.93
N ASP A 518 -22.78 -4.65 2.74
CA ASP A 518 -23.61 -4.66 1.53
C ASP A 518 -22.89 -3.96 0.37
N HIS A 519 -23.56 -3.83 -0.76
CA HIS A 519 -23.01 -3.19 -1.95
C HIS A 519 -22.74 -1.68 -1.79
N THR A 520 -23.27 -1.04 -0.75
CA THR A 520 -23.00 0.37 -0.42
C THR A 520 -21.80 0.55 0.51
N GLY A 521 -21.30 -0.53 1.08
CA GLY A 521 -20.26 -0.54 2.10
C GLY A 521 -20.80 -0.51 3.54
N GLU A 522 -22.13 -0.47 3.74
CA GLU A 522 -22.76 -0.52 5.06
C GLU A 522 -22.76 -1.96 5.61
N ALA A 523 -22.46 -2.13 6.89
CA ALA A 523 -22.48 -3.43 7.55
C ALA A 523 -23.92 -4.02 7.60
N TYR A 524 -24.09 -5.27 7.20
CA TYR A 524 -25.42 -5.90 7.15
C TYR A 524 -26.19 -5.90 8.47
N GLN A 525 -25.50 -6.08 9.58
CA GLN A 525 -26.12 -6.29 10.91
C GLN A 525 -26.06 -5.07 11.81
N THR A 526 -25.46 -3.98 11.34
CA THR A 526 -25.29 -2.75 12.16
C THR A 526 -25.41 -1.54 11.23
N LYS A 527 -26.53 -0.84 11.36
CA LYS A 527 -26.79 0.36 10.56
C LYS A 527 -25.82 1.48 10.91
N ARG A 528 -25.57 2.39 9.98
CA ARG A 528 -24.68 3.54 10.15
C ARG A 528 -23.22 3.16 10.47
N LEU A 529 -22.84 1.90 10.21
CA LEU A 529 -21.48 1.40 10.27
C LEU A 529 -21.02 1.01 8.86
N TYR A 530 -20.02 1.71 8.34
CA TYR A 530 -19.48 1.52 7.01
C TYR A 530 -18.07 0.95 7.05
N ILE A 531 -17.65 0.28 5.98
CA ILE A 531 -16.30 -0.25 5.80
C ILE A 531 -15.72 0.35 4.51
N ALA A 532 -14.58 1.04 4.63
CA ALA A 532 -14.00 1.81 3.54
C ALA A 532 -12.46 1.67 3.44
N ASP A 533 -11.95 0.47 3.61
CA ASP A 533 -10.54 0.13 3.42
C ASP A 533 -10.39 -1.16 2.60
N ASN A 534 -9.16 -1.65 2.42
CA ASN A 534 -8.89 -2.87 1.64
C ASN A 534 -9.63 -4.12 2.14
N SER A 535 -10.11 -4.11 3.39
CA SER A 535 -10.85 -5.26 3.94
C SER A 535 -12.17 -5.53 3.21
N VAL A 536 -12.78 -4.49 2.60
CA VAL A 536 -14.06 -4.58 1.88
C VAL A 536 -13.93 -5.23 0.51
N HIS A 537 -12.74 -5.34 -0.05
CA HIS A 537 -12.52 -5.98 -1.34
C HIS A 537 -13.08 -7.40 -1.35
N TYR A 538 -13.72 -7.78 -2.43
CA TYR A 538 -14.27 -9.11 -2.58
C TYR A 538 -13.20 -10.19 -2.80
N ASN A 539 -12.12 -9.83 -3.50
CA ASN A 539 -10.99 -10.67 -3.85
C ASN A 539 -9.71 -9.82 -4.00
N SER A 540 -8.64 -10.38 -4.54
CA SER A 540 -7.35 -9.74 -4.79
C SER A 540 -7.30 -8.88 -6.07
N LEU A 541 -8.44 -8.39 -6.58
CA LEU A 541 -8.54 -7.49 -7.74
C LEU A 541 -7.97 -8.05 -9.06
N GLY A 542 -7.55 -9.30 -9.08
CA GLY A 542 -6.78 -9.91 -10.18
C GLY A 542 -5.28 -9.66 -10.10
N SER A 543 -4.78 -9.05 -9.03
CA SER A 543 -3.42 -8.70 -8.65
C SER A 543 -2.95 -7.25 -8.83
N PRO A 544 -3.66 -6.31 -9.48
CA PRO A 544 -3.26 -4.91 -9.43
C PRO A 544 -3.11 -4.40 -7.99
N ASN A 545 -2.18 -3.43 -7.81
CA ASN A 545 -1.99 -2.81 -6.50
C ASN A 545 -3.31 -2.21 -5.97
N PRO A 546 -3.72 -2.46 -4.72
CA PRO A 546 -5.09 -2.25 -4.28
C PRO A 546 -5.49 -0.79 -4.02
N THR A 547 -4.54 0.11 -3.86
CA THR A 547 -4.79 1.46 -3.32
C THR A 547 -5.80 2.25 -4.15
N LEU A 548 -5.67 2.27 -5.48
CA LEU A 548 -6.59 3.03 -6.35
C LEU A 548 -8.03 2.49 -6.24
N THR A 549 -8.20 1.16 -6.22
CA THR A 549 -9.52 0.54 -6.07
C THR A 549 -10.12 0.81 -4.71
N THR A 550 -9.31 0.75 -3.64
CA THR A 550 -9.76 1.14 -2.29
C THR A 550 -10.27 2.57 -2.27
N GLN A 551 -9.56 3.49 -2.90
CA GLN A 551 -9.95 4.90 -2.98
C GLN A 551 -11.21 5.12 -3.82
N ALA A 552 -11.35 4.41 -4.92
CA ALA A 552 -12.57 4.45 -5.75
C ALA A 552 -13.79 3.92 -4.98
N ILE A 553 -13.65 2.79 -4.28
CA ILE A 553 -14.72 2.24 -3.42
C ILE A 553 -15.03 3.20 -2.26
N ALA A 554 -14.03 3.79 -1.62
CA ALA A 554 -14.25 4.76 -0.54
C ALA A 554 -15.00 6.01 -1.06
N THR A 555 -14.67 6.51 -2.25
CA THR A 555 -15.38 7.62 -2.89
C THR A 555 -16.86 7.26 -3.11
N ARG A 556 -17.11 6.06 -3.64
CA ARG A 556 -18.47 5.55 -3.84
C ARG A 556 -19.22 5.35 -2.51
N THR A 557 -18.55 4.78 -1.50
CA THR A 557 -19.14 4.56 -0.17
C THR A 557 -19.56 5.89 0.48
N ALA A 558 -18.75 6.95 0.36
CA ALA A 558 -19.12 8.27 0.84
C ALA A 558 -20.39 8.80 0.15
N GLU A 559 -20.51 8.65 -1.16
CA GLU A 559 -21.71 9.03 -1.92
C GLU A 559 -22.94 8.25 -1.43
N LYS A 560 -22.84 6.92 -1.33
CA LYS A 560 -23.95 6.09 -0.85
C LYS A 560 -24.37 6.36 0.58
N MET A 561 -23.42 6.72 1.43
CA MET A 561 -23.67 7.13 2.82
C MET A 561 -24.43 8.45 2.88
N ILE A 562 -24.07 9.44 2.04
CA ILE A 562 -24.79 10.72 1.94
C ILE A 562 -26.23 10.48 1.47
N GLU A 563 -26.42 9.69 0.40
CA GLU A 563 -27.74 9.35 -0.12
C GLU A 563 -28.65 8.68 0.92
N ALA A 564 -28.05 7.89 1.82
CA ALA A 564 -28.81 7.12 2.81
C ALA A 564 -29.19 7.91 4.08
N TYR A 565 -28.33 8.84 4.54
CA TYR A 565 -28.44 9.40 5.89
C TYR A 565 -28.25 10.92 6.03
N PHE A 566 -27.79 11.61 4.98
CA PHE A 566 -27.50 13.04 5.01
C PHE A 566 -28.05 13.78 3.79
#